data_6b99237129f7d5a7947f77ee4725f388
#
_entry.id   6b99237129f7d5a7947f77ee4725f388
#
_cell.length_a   1.000
_cell.length_b   1.000
_cell.length_c   1.000
_cell.angle_alpha   90.00
_cell.angle_beta   90.00
_cell.angle_gamma   90.00
#
_symmetry.space_group_name_H-M   'P 1'
#
loop_
_entity.id
_entity.type
_entity.pdbx_description
1 polymer ?
#
loop_
_entity_poly.entity_id
_entity_poly.type
_entity_poly.pdbx_seq_one_letter_code
_entity_poly.pdbx_strand_id
1 'polypeptide(L)'
;MKSVIKPDKNKLYIFHEGRKRRIFVGELCYNKEKDNYELSYDKQYANSNNAIPVGPELDLFKLHHQSKKGELFPSFMDRIPLKDNPAYKDYCSSQGIALNETNPIILLGSIGKRGPSSFIFEPAYHDEFDPQEITALRKHLEITQHDLAEAFDISKATLQRIESGESRDFNTLKRIQILLKFPDVALWQLKQTGGRLHKDVLAKLISHFEKSLS
;
A
#
# COMPACT_ATOMS: atom_id res chain seq x y z
N MET A 1 11.01 11.29 -12.91
CA MET A 1 11.34 9.97 -12.29
C MET A 1 10.05 9.17 -12.13
N LYS A 2 9.93 7.98 -12.74
CA LYS A 2 8.79 7.10 -12.45
C LYS A 2 8.85 6.73 -10.97
N SER A 3 7.86 7.13 -10.19
CA SER A 3 7.69 6.70 -8.80
C SER A 3 7.54 5.18 -8.79
N VAL A 4 8.61 4.47 -8.49
CA VAL A 4 8.56 3.01 -8.30
C VAL A 4 7.90 2.78 -6.94
N ILE A 5 6.63 2.39 -6.97
CA ILE A 5 5.93 1.98 -5.75
C ILE A 5 6.66 0.76 -5.20
N LYS A 6 7.28 0.89 -4.03
CA LYS A 6 7.99 -0.20 -3.36
C LYS A 6 7.03 -0.92 -2.41
N PRO A 7 7.16 -2.25 -2.29
CA PRO A 7 6.40 -2.99 -1.29
C PRO A 7 6.80 -2.55 0.13
N ASP A 8 5.84 -2.54 1.03
CA ASP A 8 6.08 -2.33 2.45
C ASP A 8 6.93 -3.48 2.99
N LYS A 9 8.05 -3.14 3.61
CA LYS A 9 8.97 -4.11 4.20
C LYS A 9 8.49 -4.69 5.54
N ASN A 10 7.39 -4.18 6.06
CA ASN A 10 6.86 -4.55 7.37
C ASN A 10 5.45 -5.13 7.32
N LYS A 11 4.83 -5.26 6.11
CA LYS A 11 3.44 -5.68 6.00
C LYS A 11 3.18 -6.59 4.80
N LEU A 12 2.37 -7.63 5.03
CA LEU A 12 1.82 -8.52 4.01
C LEU A 12 0.31 -8.64 4.18
N TYR A 13 -0.38 -8.81 3.08
CA TYR A 13 -1.76 -9.28 3.05
C TYR A 13 -1.81 -10.79 2.82
N ILE A 14 -2.72 -11.46 3.51
CA ILE A 14 -2.92 -12.90 3.39
C ILE A 14 -4.26 -13.14 2.69
N PHE A 15 -4.22 -13.97 1.65
CA PHE A 15 -5.41 -14.39 0.91
C PHE A 15 -5.52 -15.90 0.92
N HIS A 16 -6.75 -16.40 0.95
CA HIS A 16 -7.07 -17.81 0.66
C HIS A 16 -7.47 -17.92 -0.81
N GLU A 17 -6.72 -18.68 -1.58
CA GLU A 17 -6.95 -18.86 -3.01
C GLU A 17 -7.84 -20.05 -3.25
N GLY A 18 -9.10 -19.79 -3.59
CA GLY A 18 -10.04 -20.80 -4.06
C GLY A 18 -9.99 -20.95 -5.59
N ARG A 19 -10.78 -21.86 -6.12
CA ARG A 19 -10.82 -22.15 -7.58
C ARG A 19 -11.19 -20.95 -8.46
N LYS A 20 -12.02 -20.03 -7.98
CA LYS A 20 -12.57 -18.92 -8.78
C LYS A 20 -12.24 -17.55 -8.23
N ARG A 21 -11.81 -17.42 -6.97
CA ARG A 21 -11.57 -16.13 -6.31
C ARG A 21 -10.58 -16.25 -5.17
N ARG A 22 -9.97 -15.15 -4.83
CA ARG A 22 -9.21 -14.98 -3.59
C ARG A 22 -10.11 -14.34 -2.54
N ILE A 23 -10.00 -14.82 -1.32
CA ILE A 23 -10.70 -14.28 -0.15
C ILE A 23 -9.64 -13.66 0.74
N PHE A 24 -9.85 -12.42 1.16
CA PHE A 24 -8.97 -11.76 2.12
C PHE A 24 -9.10 -12.44 3.48
N VAL A 25 -7.97 -12.83 4.04
CA VAL A 25 -7.88 -13.56 5.30
C VAL A 25 -7.46 -12.67 6.44
N GLY A 26 -6.56 -11.74 6.17
CA GLY A 26 -5.99 -10.85 7.17
C GLY A 26 -4.65 -10.26 6.74
N GLU A 27 -3.93 -9.74 7.71
CA GLU A 27 -2.66 -9.07 7.50
C GLU A 27 -1.61 -9.51 8.52
N LEU A 28 -0.37 -9.61 8.06
CA LEU A 28 0.81 -9.84 8.88
C LEU A 28 1.64 -8.56 8.91
N CYS A 29 1.94 -8.05 10.09
CA CYS A 29 2.74 -6.84 10.28
C CYS A 29 3.95 -7.16 11.18
N TYR A 30 5.09 -6.52 10.91
CA TYR A 30 6.21 -6.46 11.83
C TYR A 30 6.12 -5.21 12.69
N ASN A 31 6.01 -5.40 13.99
CA ASN A 31 6.00 -4.33 14.99
C ASN A 31 7.44 -4.03 15.46
N LYS A 32 7.98 -2.90 15.02
CA LYS A 32 9.36 -2.49 15.35
C LYS A 32 9.57 -2.20 16.83
N GLU A 33 8.55 -1.69 17.52
CA GLU A 33 8.67 -1.32 18.94
C GLU A 33 8.74 -2.55 19.84
N LYS A 34 7.93 -3.57 19.51
CA LYS A 34 7.88 -4.84 20.25
C LYS A 34 8.86 -5.87 19.73
N ASP A 35 9.47 -5.62 18.55
CA ASP A 35 10.33 -6.57 17.86
C ASP A 35 9.64 -7.94 17.67
N ASN A 36 8.41 -7.93 17.17
CA ASN A 36 7.62 -9.14 16.92
C ASN A 36 6.73 -9.01 15.68
N TYR A 37 6.13 -10.13 15.29
CA TYR A 37 5.16 -10.17 14.19
C TYR A 37 3.75 -10.29 14.75
N GLU A 38 2.84 -9.54 14.16
CA GLU A 38 1.43 -9.49 14.55
C GLU A 38 0.57 -9.93 13.37
N LEU A 39 -0.21 -11.01 13.55
CA LEU A 39 -1.22 -11.45 12.60
C LEU A 39 -2.58 -10.94 13.06
N SER A 40 -3.29 -10.27 12.16
CA SER A 40 -4.68 -9.83 12.38
C SER A 40 -5.58 -10.48 11.34
N TYR A 41 -6.48 -11.35 11.77
CA TYR A 41 -7.50 -11.94 10.92
C TYR A 41 -8.58 -10.93 10.55
N ASP A 42 -9.05 -10.99 9.32
CA ASP A 42 -10.29 -10.32 8.91
C ASP A 42 -11.48 -10.94 9.62
N LYS A 43 -12.32 -10.11 10.23
CA LYS A 43 -13.47 -10.57 11.01
C LYS A 43 -14.50 -11.31 10.16
N GLN A 44 -14.72 -10.93 8.91
CA GLN A 44 -15.67 -11.58 8.03
C GLN A 44 -15.15 -12.97 7.63
N TYR A 45 -13.84 -13.06 7.32
CA TYR A 45 -13.20 -14.35 7.07
C TYR A 45 -13.30 -15.28 8.26
N ALA A 46 -12.85 -14.84 9.45
CA ALA A 46 -12.80 -15.68 10.65
C ALA A 46 -14.18 -16.23 11.05
N ASN A 47 -15.26 -15.50 10.79
CA ASN A 47 -16.64 -15.91 11.07
C ASN A 47 -17.29 -16.70 9.92
N SER A 48 -16.60 -16.95 8.82
CA SER A 48 -17.17 -17.69 7.70
C SER A 48 -17.14 -19.20 7.95
N ASN A 49 -18.16 -19.93 7.45
CA ASN A 49 -18.26 -21.39 7.62
C ASN A 49 -17.09 -22.17 7.00
N ASN A 50 -16.37 -21.57 6.08
CA ASN A 50 -15.26 -22.20 5.36
C ASN A 50 -13.91 -21.61 5.79
N ALA A 51 -13.86 -20.88 6.89
CA ALA A 51 -12.61 -20.36 7.40
C ALA A 51 -11.74 -21.50 7.93
N ILE A 52 -10.47 -21.46 7.56
CA ILE A 52 -9.44 -22.34 8.11
C ILE A 52 -8.31 -21.47 8.67
N PRO A 53 -7.65 -21.87 9.75
CA PRO A 53 -6.52 -21.13 10.31
C PRO A 53 -5.34 -21.14 9.33
N VAL A 54 -4.57 -20.06 9.30
CA VAL A 54 -3.39 -19.94 8.42
C VAL A 54 -2.25 -20.86 8.85
N GLY A 55 -2.22 -21.19 10.12
CA GLY A 55 -1.30 -22.16 10.74
C GLY A 55 -1.92 -22.79 11.96
N PRO A 56 -1.43 -23.95 12.42
CA PRO A 56 -1.98 -24.68 13.56
C PRO A 56 -1.91 -23.88 14.87
N GLU A 57 -0.91 -22.98 15.02
CA GLU A 57 -0.76 -22.10 16.17
C GLU A 57 -1.58 -20.82 16.10
N LEU A 58 -2.29 -20.61 14.97
CA LEU A 58 -3.01 -19.37 14.63
C LEU A 58 -4.50 -19.65 14.52
N ASP A 59 -5.14 -20.08 15.64
CA ASP A 59 -6.56 -20.41 15.69
C ASP A 59 -7.45 -19.19 15.33
N LEU A 60 -8.69 -19.45 14.89
CA LEU A 60 -9.65 -18.42 14.48
C LEU A 60 -10.48 -17.83 15.63
N PHE A 61 -10.38 -18.39 16.84
CA PHE A 61 -11.08 -17.88 18.01
C PHE A 61 -10.47 -16.58 18.49
N LYS A 62 -9.21 -16.37 18.15
CA LYS A 62 -8.46 -15.15 18.45
C LYS A 62 -8.15 -14.41 17.15
N LEU A 63 -8.66 -13.19 17.01
CA LEU A 63 -8.45 -12.40 15.79
C LEU A 63 -7.04 -11.80 15.67
N HIS A 64 -6.33 -11.64 16.79
CA HIS A 64 -5.00 -11.04 16.83
C HIS A 64 -4.01 -11.97 17.50
N HIS A 65 -2.96 -12.34 16.79
CA HIS A 65 -1.86 -13.17 17.27
C HIS A 65 -0.57 -12.38 17.28
N GLN A 66 0.27 -12.64 18.26
CA GLN A 66 1.60 -12.05 18.38
C GLN A 66 2.63 -13.18 18.47
N SER A 67 3.70 -13.06 17.70
CA SER A 67 4.82 -13.99 17.77
C SER A 67 5.71 -13.70 18.99
N LYS A 68 6.66 -14.58 19.26
CA LYS A 68 7.72 -14.29 20.19
C LYS A 68 8.62 -13.18 19.64
N LYS A 69 9.31 -12.49 20.54
CA LYS A 69 10.24 -11.42 20.20
C LYS A 69 11.34 -11.94 19.25
N GLY A 70 11.55 -11.22 18.16
CA GLY A 70 12.54 -11.54 17.13
C GLY A 70 12.21 -12.75 16.24
N GLU A 71 11.11 -13.47 16.48
CA GLU A 71 10.77 -14.70 15.77
C GLU A 71 9.49 -14.52 14.93
N LEU A 72 9.50 -15.02 13.70
CA LEU A 72 8.29 -15.17 12.89
C LEU A 72 7.48 -16.38 13.42
N PHE A 73 6.19 -16.46 13.10
CA PHE A 73 5.37 -17.63 13.41
C PHE A 73 5.94 -18.89 12.73
N PRO A 74 5.98 -20.05 13.41
CA PRO A 74 6.55 -21.29 12.86
C PRO A 74 5.96 -21.67 11.51
N SER A 75 4.63 -21.65 11.37
CA SER A 75 3.96 -21.97 10.10
C SER A 75 4.39 -21.06 8.94
N PHE A 76 4.84 -19.85 9.22
CA PHE A 76 5.30 -18.91 8.20
C PHE A 76 6.79 -19.10 7.91
N MET A 77 7.58 -19.46 8.92
CA MET A 77 8.98 -19.83 8.72
C MET A 77 9.12 -21.03 7.79
N ASP A 78 8.28 -22.05 7.95
CA ASP A 78 8.28 -23.28 7.13
C ASP A 78 8.00 -23.00 5.64
N ARG A 79 7.46 -21.82 5.30
CA ARG A 79 7.21 -21.43 3.92
C ARG A 79 8.42 -20.81 3.22
N ILE A 80 9.41 -20.36 3.99
CA ILE A 80 10.62 -19.73 3.48
C ILE A 80 11.66 -20.83 3.23
N PRO A 81 12.08 -21.06 1.98
CA PRO A 81 13.12 -22.03 1.70
C PRO A 81 14.42 -21.73 2.48
N LEU A 82 15.04 -22.75 3.01
CA LEU A 82 16.32 -22.61 3.72
C LEU A 82 17.43 -22.18 2.74
N LYS A 83 18.39 -21.41 3.22
CA LYS A 83 19.51 -20.90 2.40
C LYS A 83 20.45 -21.98 1.88
N ASP A 84 20.51 -23.12 2.54
CA ASP A 84 21.26 -24.31 2.14
C ASP A 84 20.55 -25.17 1.08
N ASN A 85 19.29 -24.86 0.76
CA ASN A 85 18.57 -25.49 -0.34
C ASN A 85 19.30 -25.19 -1.67
N PRO A 86 19.72 -26.21 -2.46
CA PRO A 86 20.41 -26.00 -3.72
C PRO A 86 19.67 -25.07 -4.72
N ALA A 87 18.33 -25.08 -4.68
CA ALA A 87 17.50 -24.24 -5.53
C ALA A 87 17.28 -22.81 -4.98
N TYR A 88 17.80 -22.46 -3.81
CA TYR A 88 17.56 -21.16 -3.18
C TYR A 88 17.97 -19.99 -4.05
N LYS A 89 19.12 -20.10 -4.73
CA LYS A 89 19.62 -19.08 -5.67
C LYS A 89 18.64 -18.83 -6.81
N ASP A 90 18.08 -19.89 -7.37
CA ASP A 90 17.15 -19.81 -8.50
C ASP A 90 15.81 -19.20 -8.04
N TYR A 91 15.34 -19.53 -6.84
CA TYR A 91 14.16 -18.89 -6.24
C TYR A 91 14.36 -17.39 -6.06
N CYS A 92 15.48 -16.97 -5.48
CA CYS A 92 15.78 -15.55 -5.31
C CYS A 92 15.90 -14.83 -6.65
N SER A 93 16.62 -15.39 -7.62
CA SER A 93 16.80 -14.80 -8.95
C SER A 93 15.47 -14.62 -9.69
N SER A 94 14.59 -15.62 -9.64
CA SER A 94 13.27 -15.58 -10.30
C SER A 94 12.35 -14.51 -9.74
N GLN A 95 12.54 -14.12 -8.47
CA GLN A 95 11.76 -13.11 -7.77
C GLN A 95 12.47 -11.76 -7.64
N GLY A 96 13.68 -11.62 -8.19
CA GLY A 96 14.49 -10.39 -8.07
C GLY A 96 14.91 -10.06 -6.64
N ILE A 97 15.09 -11.09 -5.79
CA ILE A 97 15.48 -10.95 -4.37
C ILE A 97 16.99 -11.15 -4.23
N ALA A 98 17.62 -10.32 -3.41
CA ALA A 98 19.03 -10.48 -3.09
C ALA A 98 19.29 -11.78 -2.29
N LEU A 99 20.38 -12.50 -2.60
CA LEU A 99 20.72 -13.76 -1.93
C LEU A 99 20.98 -13.58 -0.42
N ASN A 100 21.38 -12.39 -0.02
CA ASN A 100 21.64 -12.05 1.38
C ASN A 100 20.43 -11.40 2.08
N GLU A 101 19.25 -11.38 1.45
CA GLU A 101 18.03 -10.87 2.09
C GLU A 101 17.76 -11.69 3.38
N THR A 102 17.40 -10.98 4.44
CA THR A 102 17.10 -11.56 5.75
C THR A 102 15.76 -11.14 6.32
N ASN A 103 15.10 -10.15 5.70
CA ASN A 103 13.79 -9.68 6.18
C ASN A 103 12.72 -10.75 5.91
N PRO A 104 12.13 -11.37 6.96
CA PRO A 104 11.13 -12.43 6.79
C PRO A 104 9.88 -11.98 6.02
N ILE A 105 9.46 -10.71 6.15
CA ILE A 105 8.32 -10.15 5.40
C ILE A 105 8.62 -10.15 3.89
N ILE A 106 9.82 -9.73 3.49
CA ILE A 106 10.24 -9.73 2.08
C ILE A 106 10.33 -11.16 1.55
N LEU A 107 10.97 -12.06 2.31
CA LEU A 107 11.13 -13.46 1.91
C LEU A 107 9.78 -14.17 1.80
N LEU A 108 8.90 -13.99 2.78
CA LEU A 108 7.57 -14.59 2.79
C LEU A 108 6.68 -14.04 1.65
N GLY A 109 6.78 -12.74 1.35
CA GLY A 109 6.02 -12.11 0.26
C GLY A 109 6.56 -12.38 -1.16
N SER A 110 7.73 -13.04 -1.27
CA SER A 110 8.39 -13.37 -2.53
C SER A 110 8.56 -14.89 -2.69
N ILE A 111 9.67 -15.46 -2.24
CA ILE A 111 9.97 -16.89 -2.41
C ILE A 111 9.07 -17.80 -1.53
N GLY A 112 8.57 -17.29 -0.40
CA GLY A 112 7.58 -17.97 0.45
C GLY A 112 6.11 -17.65 0.12
N LYS A 113 5.87 -16.83 -0.91
CA LYS A 113 4.55 -16.33 -1.27
C LYS A 113 3.52 -17.43 -1.50
N ARG A 114 3.92 -18.47 -2.20
CA ARG A 114 3.13 -19.69 -2.45
C ARG A 114 3.83 -20.87 -1.80
N GLY A 115 3.12 -21.60 -0.99
CA GLY A 115 3.59 -22.83 -0.36
C GLY A 115 2.61 -23.97 -0.64
N PRO A 116 2.72 -25.07 0.11
CA PRO A 116 1.86 -26.25 -0.07
C PRO A 116 0.40 -25.98 0.32
N SER A 117 0.11 -24.93 1.05
CA SER A 117 -1.25 -24.54 1.44
C SER A 117 -1.90 -23.62 0.41
N SER A 118 -3.23 -23.47 0.49
CA SER A 118 -4.00 -22.54 -0.35
C SER A 118 -3.85 -21.07 0.03
N PHE A 119 -3.04 -20.74 1.00
CA PHE A 119 -2.79 -19.35 1.39
C PHE A 119 -1.70 -18.71 0.56
N ILE A 120 -1.92 -17.44 0.21
CA ILE A 120 -0.99 -16.61 -0.55
C ILE A 120 -0.66 -15.37 0.28
N PHE A 121 0.64 -15.04 0.34
CA PHE A 121 1.18 -13.87 1.01
C PHE A 121 1.54 -12.81 -0.01
N GLU A 122 0.74 -11.75 -0.10
CA GLU A 122 0.93 -10.66 -1.05
C GLU A 122 1.59 -9.47 -0.36
N PRO A 123 2.65 -8.88 -0.94
CA PRO A 123 3.23 -7.65 -0.42
C PRO A 123 2.18 -6.55 -0.33
N ALA A 124 2.13 -5.87 0.80
CA ALA A 124 1.38 -4.63 0.90
C ALA A 124 2.19 -3.52 0.22
N TYR A 125 1.49 -2.65 -0.49
CA TYR A 125 2.09 -1.44 -1.05
C TYR A 125 1.52 -0.27 -0.28
N HIS A 126 2.33 0.28 0.63
CA HIS A 126 1.99 1.51 1.29
C HIS A 126 2.51 2.68 0.49
N ASP A 127 1.59 3.53 0.22
CA ASP A 127 1.84 4.83 -0.33
C ASP A 127 1.38 5.82 0.72
N GLU A 128 2.29 6.18 1.62
CA GLU A 128 2.03 7.22 2.62
C GLU A 128 1.80 8.52 1.88
N PHE A 129 0.62 9.04 2.01
CA PHE A 129 0.23 10.34 1.49
C PHE A 129 -0.07 11.27 2.67
N ASP A 130 0.73 12.31 2.80
CA ASP A 130 0.48 13.37 3.77
C ASP A 130 -0.46 14.41 3.14
N PRO A 131 -1.68 14.63 3.68
CA PRO A 131 -2.56 15.68 3.22
C PRO A 131 -1.93 17.07 3.22
N GLN A 132 -0.88 17.31 4.01
CA GLN A 132 -0.13 18.55 4.00
C GLN A 132 0.60 18.83 2.68
N GLU A 133 0.90 17.78 1.88
CA GLU A 133 1.46 17.95 0.54
C GLU A 133 0.55 18.79 -0.37
N ILE A 134 -0.78 18.69 -0.19
CA ILE A 134 -1.77 19.49 -0.93
C ILE A 134 -1.62 20.97 -0.57
N THR A 135 -1.55 21.25 0.73
CA THR A 135 -1.37 22.61 1.24
C THR A 135 -0.03 23.18 0.78
N ALA A 136 1.03 22.41 0.80
CA ALA A 136 2.36 22.79 0.35
C ALA A 136 2.37 23.14 -1.15
N LEU A 137 1.77 22.29 -2.00
CA LEU A 137 1.63 22.56 -3.43
C LEU A 137 0.89 23.88 -3.68
N ARG A 138 -0.28 24.07 -3.06
CA ARG A 138 -1.10 25.25 -3.25
C ARG A 138 -0.34 26.53 -2.85
N LYS A 139 0.33 26.50 -1.70
CA LYS A 139 1.13 27.65 -1.23
C LYS A 139 2.33 27.91 -2.14
N HIS A 140 3.02 26.85 -2.59
CA HIS A 140 4.16 27.00 -3.50
C HIS A 140 3.77 27.64 -4.84
N LEU A 141 2.60 27.30 -5.36
CA LEU A 141 2.07 27.88 -6.60
C LEU A 141 1.36 29.22 -6.40
N GLU A 142 1.18 29.66 -5.15
CA GLU A 142 0.43 30.88 -4.80
C GLU A 142 -0.96 30.90 -5.44
N ILE A 143 -1.69 29.79 -5.31
CA ILE A 143 -3.06 29.67 -5.79
C ILE A 143 -4.04 29.50 -4.63
N THR A 144 -5.32 29.86 -4.84
CA THR A 144 -6.33 29.75 -3.80
C THR A 144 -6.85 28.32 -3.63
N GLN A 145 -7.52 28.05 -2.50
CA GLN A 145 -8.24 26.79 -2.31
C GLN A 145 -9.31 26.57 -3.37
N HIS A 146 -9.96 27.66 -3.83
CA HIS A 146 -10.95 27.58 -4.88
C HIS A 146 -10.33 27.13 -6.21
N ASP A 147 -9.21 27.73 -6.60
CA ASP A 147 -8.51 27.39 -7.84
C ASP A 147 -8.06 25.93 -7.85
N LEU A 148 -7.46 25.45 -6.74
CA LEU A 148 -7.02 24.06 -6.66
C LEU A 148 -8.20 23.08 -6.63
N ALA A 149 -9.30 23.45 -5.97
CA ALA A 149 -10.52 22.65 -5.94
C ALA A 149 -11.12 22.51 -7.35
N GLU A 150 -11.23 23.63 -8.09
CA GLU A 150 -11.68 23.61 -9.49
C GLU A 150 -10.74 22.79 -10.39
N ALA A 151 -9.42 22.95 -10.23
CA ALA A 151 -8.43 22.20 -11.00
C ALA A 151 -8.59 20.68 -10.84
N PHE A 152 -8.84 20.24 -9.61
CA PHE A 152 -8.93 18.81 -9.25
C PHE A 152 -10.37 18.27 -9.28
N ASP A 153 -11.34 19.12 -9.68
CA ASP A 153 -12.76 18.79 -9.77
C ASP A 153 -13.31 18.23 -8.45
N ILE A 154 -13.04 18.93 -7.37
CA ILE A 154 -13.56 18.67 -6.02
C ILE A 154 -14.20 19.93 -5.44
N SER A 155 -15.06 19.77 -4.43
CA SER A 155 -15.63 20.96 -3.78
C SER A 155 -14.58 21.68 -2.92
N LYS A 156 -14.65 23.03 -2.89
CA LYS A 156 -13.81 23.85 -1.99
C LYS A 156 -13.92 23.40 -0.53
N ALA A 157 -15.14 23.06 -0.08
CA ALA A 157 -15.38 22.59 1.27
C ALA A 157 -14.69 21.24 1.56
N THR A 158 -14.64 20.33 0.57
CA THR A 158 -13.92 19.06 0.67
C THR A 158 -12.42 19.32 0.79
N LEU A 159 -11.85 20.18 -0.09
CA LEU A 159 -10.43 20.54 -0.04
C LEU A 159 -10.06 21.16 1.32
N GLN A 160 -10.89 22.06 1.84
CA GLN A 160 -10.67 22.70 3.14
C GLN A 160 -10.60 21.68 4.28
N ARG A 161 -11.54 20.71 4.33
CA ARG A 161 -11.52 19.63 5.35
C ARG A 161 -10.30 18.73 5.21
N ILE A 162 -9.82 18.50 4.00
CA ILE A 162 -8.61 17.72 3.76
C ILE A 162 -7.39 18.49 4.29
N GLU A 163 -7.26 19.78 3.95
CA GLU A 163 -6.16 20.62 4.40
C GLU A 163 -6.14 20.81 5.94
N SER A 164 -7.31 20.78 6.61
CA SER A 164 -7.42 20.84 8.07
C SER A 164 -7.21 19.48 8.77
N GLY A 165 -7.08 18.39 8.02
CA GLY A 165 -6.96 17.04 8.57
C GLY A 165 -8.29 16.44 9.10
N GLU A 166 -9.42 17.11 8.87
CA GLU A 166 -10.74 16.67 9.35
C GLU A 166 -11.46 15.71 8.39
N SER A 167 -10.93 15.55 7.17
CA SER A 167 -11.58 14.74 6.16
C SER A 167 -11.44 13.25 6.44
N ARG A 168 -12.57 12.53 6.38
CA ARG A 168 -12.65 11.07 6.36
C ARG A 168 -12.99 10.52 4.98
N ASP A 169 -12.97 11.36 3.95
CA ASP A 169 -13.23 10.97 2.56
C ASP A 169 -11.96 10.38 1.93
N PHE A 170 -11.75 9.11 2.20
CA PHE A 170 -10.59 8.36 1.66
C PHE A 170 -10.59 8.30 0.13
N ASN A 171 -11.75 8.35 -0.53
CA ASN A 171 -11.82 8.29 -1.99
C ASN A 171 -11.27 9.58 -2.62
N THR A 172 -11.67 10.73 -2.09
CA THR A 172 -11.14 12.01 -2.55
C THR A 172 -9.65 12.16 -2.21
N LEU A 173 -9.21 11.75 -1.01
CA LEU A 173 -7.79 11.72 -0.65
C LEU A 173 -6.98 10.87 -1.63
N LYS A 174 -7.45 9.67 -1.94
CA LYS A 174 -6.81 8.77 -2.91
C LYS A 174 -6.73 9.37 -4.31
N ARG A 175 -7.79 10.03 -4.76
CA ARG A 175 -7.83 10.73 -6.05
C ARG A 175 -6.80 11.86 -6.11
N ILE A 176 -6.72 12.69 -5.08
CA ILE A 176 -5.72 13.77 -5.01
C ILE A 176 -4.30 13.19 -4.97
N GLN A 177 -4.06 12.15 -4.18
CA GLN A 177 -2.78 11.45 -4.15
C GLN A 177 -2.36 10.99 -5.55
N ILE A 178 -3.27 10.42 -6.33
CA ILE A 178 -3.01 10.01 -7.71
C ILE A 178 -2.61 11.21 -8.56
N LEU A 179 -3.34 12.32 -8.48
CA LEU A 179 -3.03 13.53 -9.25
C LEU A 179 -1.66 14.11 -8.90
N LEU A 180 -1.27 14.11 -7.62
CA LEU A 180 0.03 14.62 -7.19
C LEU A 180 1.20 13.69 -7.57
N LYS A 181 0.97 12.37 -7.57
CA LYS A 181 2.02 11.39 -7.87
C LYS A 181 2.22 11.10 -9.35
N PHE A 182 1.20 11.30 -10.15
CA PHE A 182 1.22 11.03 -11.59
C PHE A 182 0.93 12.32 -12.37
N PRO A 183 1.99 13.10 -12.68
CA PRO A 183 1.85 14.38 -13.36
C PRO A 183 1.11 14.32 -14.68
N ASP A 184 1.25 13.24 -15.44
CA ASP A 184 0.52 12.99 -16.68
C ASP A 184 -1.00 12.88 -16.45
N VAL A 185 -1.42 12.26 -15.34
CA VAL A 185 -2.82 12.18 -14.94
C VAL A 185 -3.33 13.56 -14.48
N ALA A 186 -2.52 14.32 -13.76
CA ALA A 186 -2.87 15.69 -13.39
C ALA A 186 -3.04 16.59 -14.63
N LEU A 187 -2.13 16.52 -15.59
CA LEU A 187 -2.25 17.25 -16.86
C LEU A 187 -3.48 16.83 -17.66
N TRP A 188 -3.81 15.54 -17.67
CA TRP A 188 -5.07 15.08 -18.27
C TRP A 188 -6.28 15.67 -17.54
N GLN A 189 -6.30 15.69 -16.21
CA GLN A 189 -7.36 16.30 -15.42
C GLN A 189 -7.50 17.80 -15.75
N LEU A 190 -6.39 18.53 -15.84
CA LEU A 190 -6.39 19.97 -16.18
C LEU A 190 -6.94 20.25 -17.57
N LYS A 191 -6.83 19.33 -18.52
CA LYS A 191 -7.50 19.46 -19.83
C LYS A 191 -9.02 19.43 -19.71
N GLN A 192 -9.56 18.75 -18.70
CA GLN A 192 -11.01 18.67 -18.47
C GLN A 192 -11.54 19.89 -17.71
N THR A 193 -10.77 20.40 -16.75
CA THR A 193 -11.23 21.43 -15.79
C THR A 193 -10.63 22.81 -16.03
N GLY A 194 -9.55 22.90 -16.79
CA GLY A 194 -8.76 24.13 -16.97
C GLY A 194 -9.53 25.30 -17.52
N GLY A 195 -10.60 25.05 -18.30
CA GLY A 195 -11.48 26.13 -18.79
C GLY A 195 -12.22 26.90 -17.68
N ARG A 196 -12.25 26.39 -16.45
CA ARG A 196 -12.84 27.06 -15.27
C ARG A 196 -11.84 27.95 -14.53
N LEU A 197 -10.55 27.85 -14.86
CA LEU A 197 -9.46 28.52 -14.16
C LEU A 197 -9.06 29.81 -14.88
N HIS A 198 -8.56 30.78 -14.09
CA HIS A 198 -7.86 31.90 -14.68
C HIS A 198 -6.61 31.41 -15.43
N LYS A 199 -6.28 32.04 -16.56
CA LYS A 199 -5.18 31.63 -17.44
C LYS A 199 -3.82 31.50 -16.71
N ASP A 200 -3.53 32.41 -15.77
CA ASP A 200 -2.27 32.42 -15.05
C ASP A 200 -2.19 31.27 -14.02
N VAL A 201 -3.31 30.91 -13.40
CA VAL A 201 -3.43 29.76 -12.49
C VAL A 201 -3.22 28.46 -13.25
N LEU A 202 -3.91 28.33 -14.41
CA LEU A 202 -3.76 27.17 -15.27
C LEU A 202 -2.31 27.00 -15.74
N ALA A 203 -1.67 28.09 -16.17
CA ALA A 203 -0.27 28.07 -16.61
C ALA A 203 0.69 27.64 -15.48
N LYS A 204 0.49 28.12 -14.25
CA LYS A 204 1.27 27.69 -13.08
C LYS A 204 1.15 26.19 -12.81
N LEU A 205 -0.07 25.65 -12.84
CA LEU A 205 -0.34 24.23 -12.62
C LEU A 205 0.27 23.34 -13.72
N ILE A 206 0.07 23.72 -15.00
CA ILE A 206 0.67 23.01 -16.14
C ILE A 206 2.17 22.99 -16.00
N SER A 207 2.82 24.16 -15.81
CA SER A 207 4.27 24.25 -15.67
C SER A 207 4.82 23.42 -14.54
N HIS A 208 4.10 23.35 -13.40
CA HIS A 208 4.51 22.52 -12.26
C HIS A 208 4.52 21.03 -12.62
N PHE A 209 3.44 20.52 -13.22
CA PHE A 209 3.33 19.10 -13.54
C PHE A 209 4.21 18.70 -14.73
N GLU A 210 4.42 19.56 -15.71
CA GLU A 210 5.37 19.30 -16.81
C GLU A 210 6.81 19.19 -16.32
N LYS A 211 7.26 20.06 -15.41
CA LYS A 211 8.58 19.98 -14.77
C LYS A 211 8.78 18.69 -13.98
N SER A 212 7.70 18.12 -13.44
CA SER A 212 7.75 16.86 -12.70
C SER A 212 7.86 15.62 -13.61
N LEU A 213 7.63 15.77 -14.93
CA LEU A 213 7.79 14.71 -15.93
C LEU A 213 9.21 14.64 -16.50
N SER A 214 9.97 15.73 -16.45
CA SER A 214 11.35 15.83 -16.91
C SER A 214 12.34 15.33 -15.83
#